data_4eb6962acc12a9b61121d49e9e5e8164
#
_entry.id   4eb6962acc12a9b61121d49e9e5e8164
#
_cell.length_a   1.000
_cell.length_b   1.000
_cell.length_c   1.000
_cell.angle_alpha   90.00
_cell.angle_beta   90.00
_cell.angle_gamma   90.00
#
_symmetry.space_group_name_H-M   'P 1'
#
loop_
_entity.id
_entity.type
_entity.pdbx_description
1 polymer ?
#
loop_
_entity_poly.entity_id
_entity_poly.type
_entity_poly.pdbx_seq_one_letter_code
_entity_poly.pdbx_strand_id
1 'polypeptide(L)'
;SAASDVYKRQVQEVLDKATDKSPVELAFDWLWNMPEVSTVLSGMSSMEMLQEDIAFAEKAKPGMLSAEDTAVIEQLRESFNQFSVVPCTGCNYCVEYCPEKIVIPYNFTAYNMRFLYDNMDMAREYYQVEVPKFGRTAENCTSCGSCEEICPQHIAISSWMPKIDMLLGED
;
A
#
# COMPACT_ATOMS: atom_id res chain seq x y z
N SER A 1 3.21 1.14 16.93
CA SER A 1 4.67 1.31 17.12
C SER A 1 5.08 2.68 16.61
N ALA A 2 6.17 3.26 17.16
CA ALA A 2 6.61 4.62 16.85
C ALA A 2 6.69 4.93 15.33
N ALA A 3 6.97 3.95 14.51
CA ALA A 3 7.11 4.09 13.07
C ALA A 3 5.77 4.14 12.31
N SER A 4 4.77 3.37 12.74
CA SER A 4 3.42 3.52 12.19
C SER A 4 2.82 4.89 12.56
N ASP A 5 3.33 5.52 13.62
CA ASP A 5 2.90 6.84 14.06
C ASP A 5 3.56 7.97 13.26
N VAL A 6 4.78 7.77 12.74
CA VAL A 6 5.44 8.73 11.84
C VAL A 6 4.68 8.83 10.50
N TYR A 7 4.37 7.70 9.90
CA TYR A 7 3.59 7.63 8.65
C TYR A 7 2.20 8.24 8.81
N LYS A 8 1.46 7.86 9.85
CA LYS A 8 0.14 8.43 10.15
C LYS A 8 0.21 9.94 10.36
N ARG A 9 1.26 10.42 11.02
CA ARG A 9 1.46 11.84 11.27
C ARG A 9 1.70 12.63 9.98
N GLN A 10 2.53 12.13 9.07
CA GLN A 10 2.82 12.81 7.81
C GLN A 10 1.57 12.90 6.92
N VAL A 11 0.79 11.82 6.83
CA VAL A 11 -0.50 11.82 6.11
C VAL A 11 -1.49 12.77 6.79
N GLN A 12 -1.56 12.77 8.12
CA GLN A 12 -2.42 13.66 8.89
C GLN A 12 -2.04 15.13 8.69
N GLU A 13 -0.74 15.45 8.66
CA GLU A 13 -0.27 16.81 8.40
C GLU A 13 -0.65 17.33 7.00
N VAL A 14 -0.72 16.46 6.01
CA VAL A 14 -1.23 16.83 4.67
C VAL A 14 -2.72 17.15 4.76
N LEU A 15 -3.50 16.29 5.41
CA LEU A 15 -4.94 16.50 5.58
C LEU A 15 -5.25 17.79 6.34
N ASP A 16 -4.64 17.99 7.50
CA ASP A 16 -4.87 19.15 8.38
C ASP A 16 -4.56 20.50 7.71
N LYS A 17 -3.64 20.50 6.72
CA LYS A 17 -3.25 21.71 5.98
C LYS A 17 -4.07 21.97 4.74
N ALA A 18 -4.63 20.91 4.16
CA ALA A 18 -5.18 20.95 2.80
C ALA A 18 -6.71 20.94 2.76
N THR A 19 -7.39 20.47 3.80
CA THR A 19 -8.86 20.36 3.80
C THR A 19 -9.43 20.30 5.22
N ASP A 20 -10.69 20.74 5.34
CA ASP A 20 -11.50 20.56 6.58
C ASP A 20 -12.26 19.21 6.57
N LYS A 21 -12.23 18.47 5.46
CA LYS A 21 -12.90 17.17 5.32
C LYS A 21 -12.17 16.08 6.09
N SER A 22 -12.93 15.16 6.67
CA SER A 22 -12.34 13.97 7.28
C SER A 22 -11.74 13.03 6.20
N PRO A 23 -10.75 12.17 6.57
CA PRO A 23 -10.24 11.15 5.66
C PRO A 23 -11.34 10.24 5.10
N VAL A 24 -12.36 9.95 5.91
CA VAL A 24 -13.51 9.10 5.53
C VAL A 24 -14.36 9.81 4.50
N GLU A 25 -14.69 11.09 4.74
CA GLU A 25 -15.45 11.91 3.79
C GLU A 25 -14.74 12.01 2.43
N LEU A 26 -13.44 12.31 2.42
CA LEU A 26 -12.65 12.36 1.17
C LEU A 26 -12.65 11.02 0.42
N ALA A 27 -12.55 9.90 1.14
CA ALA A 27 -12.56 8.57 0.53
C ALA A 27 -13.91 8.27 -0.13
N PHE A 28 -15.02 8.60 0.53
CA PHE A 28 -16.36 8.43 -0.03
C PHE A 28 -16.59 9.36 -1.22
N ASP A 29 -16.21 10.64 -1.11
CA ASP A 29 -16.34 11.62 -2.17
C ASP A 29 -15.57 11.19 -3.42
N TRP A 30 -14.35 10.63 -3.23
CA TRP A 30 -13.54 10.08 -4.32
C TRP A 30 -14.22 8.89 -5.01
N LEU A 31 -14.76 7.95 -4.23
CA LEU A 31 -15.44 6.77 -4.78
C LEU A 31 -16.72 7.16 -5.53
N TRP A 32 -17.59 7.98 -4.95
CA TRP A 32 -18.84 8.39 -5.57
C TRP A 32 -18.68 9.43 -6.69
N ASN A 33 -17.51 10.05 -6.79
CA ASN A 33 -17.18 10.89 -7.94
C ASN A 33 -17.13 10.11 -9.25
N MET A 34 -16.83 8.80 -9.16
CA MET A 34 -16.73 7.92 -10.32
C MET A 34 -18.13 7.41 -10.73
N PRO A 35 -18.59 7.67 -11.97
CA PRO A 35 -19.92 7.23 -12.42
C PRO A 35 -20.07 5.72 -12.49
N GLU A 36 -18.96 4.97 -12.51
CA GLU A 36 -18.94 3.51 -12.55
C GLU A 36 -19.21 2.88 -11.19
N VAL A 37 -19.05 3.65 -10.10
CA VAL A 37 -19.25 3.15 -8.72
C VAL A 37 -20.70 3.34 -8.32
N SER A 38 -21.45 2.25 -8.32
CA SER A 38 -22.87 2.24 -7.93
C SER A 38 -23.13 1.94 -6.46
N THR A 39 -22.19 1.31 -5.77
CA THR A 39 -22.33 0.91 -4.36
C THR A 39 -20.97 0.92 -3.68
N VAL A 40 -20.91 1.46 -2.48
CA VAL A 40 -19.72 1.44 -1.62
C VAL A 40 -20.02 0.63 -0.36
N LEU A 41 -19.12 -0.29 0.00
CA LEU A 41 -19.19 -1.06 1.23
C LEU A 41 -18.34 -0.38 2.30
N SER A 42 -18.91 -0.18 3.48
CA SER A 42 -18.20 0.39 4.63
C SER A 42 -18.25 -0.56 5.83
N GLY A 43 -17.14 -0.65 6.56
CA GLY A 43 -16.98 -1.49 7.75
C GLY A 43 -17.39 -0.76 9.03
N MET A 44 -18.62 -0.28 9.12
CA MET A 44 -19.15 0.43 10.28
C MET A 44 -19.29 -0.49 11.49
N SER A 45 -18.81 -0.05 12.64
CA SER A 45 -18.88 -0.78 13.91
C SER A 45 -19.57 -0.01 15.04
N SER A 46 -19.96 1.24 14.81
CA SER A 46 -20.70 2.08 15.75
C SER A 46 -21.86 2.81 15.06
N MET A 47 -22.82 3.28 15.87
CA MET A 47 -23.95 4.04 15.36
C MET A 47 -23.53 5.42 14.83
N GLU A 48 -22.49 6.03 15.41
CA GLU A 48 -21.92 7.28 14.93
C GLU A 48 -21.37 7.11 13.53
N MET A 49 -20.54 6.08 13.28
CA MET A 49 -19.99 5.79 11.95
C MET A 49 -21.11 5.57 10.92
N LEU A 50 -22.16 4.86 11.29
CA LEU A 50 -23.31 4.64 10.39
C LEU A 50 -24.01 5.96 10.04
N GLN A 51 -24.21 6.85 11.01
CA GLN A 51 -24.86 8.14 10.80
C GLN A 51 -24.00 9.06 9.91
N GLU A 52 -22.68 9.08 10.13
CA GLU A 52 -21.75 9.85 9.31
C GLU A 52 -21.74 9.33 7.87
N ASP A 53 -21.62 8.02 7.66
CA ASP A 53 -21.59 7.41 6.33
C ASP A 53 -22.90 7.65 5.55
N ILE A 54 -24.06 7.62 6.23
CA ILE A 54 -25.36 7.98 5.63
C ILE A 54 -25.35 9.45 5.22
N ALA A 55 -24.85 10.35 6.05
CA ALA A 55 -24.80 11.78 5.73
C ALA A 55 -23.87 12.08 4.54
N PHE A 56 -22.79 11.32 4.36
CA PHE A 56 -21.95 11.40 3.17
C PHE A 56 -22.67 10.83 1.94
N ALA A 57 -23.35 9.70 2.08
CA ALA A 57 -24.09 9.07 0.99
C ALA A 57 -25.24 9.94 0.45
N GLU A 58 -25.92 10.70 1.32
CA GLU A 58 -27.01 11.62 0.91
C GLU A 58 -26.53 12.74 -0.01
N LYS A 59 -25.25 13.12 0.04
CA LYS A 59 -24.63 14.15 -0.80
C LYS A 59 -24.01 13.56 -2.07
N ALA A 60 -23.90 12.25 -2.17
CA ALA A 60 -23.16 11.54 -3.21
C ALA A 60 -23.73 11.77 -4.61
N LYS A 61 -22.87 12.12 -5.55
CA LYS A 61 -23.19 12.22 -6.97
C LYS A 61 -21.93 12.13 -7.82
N PRO A 62 -22.00 11.57 -9.03
CA PRO A 62 -20.87 11.59 -9.97
C PRO A 62 -20.39 13.01 -10.26
N GLY A 63 -19.09 13.21 -10.34
CA GLY A 63 -18.48 14.52 -10.63
C GLY A 63 -18.55 15.52 -9.47
N MET A 64 -18.66 15.04 -8.22
CA MET A 64 -18.82 15.91 -7.06
C MET A 64 -17.52 16.50 -6.51
N LEU A 65 -16.37 15.90 -6.82
CA LEU A 65 -15.09 16.40 -6.36
C LEU A 65 -14.77 17.78 -6.92
N SER A 66 -14.39 18.70 -6.06
CA SER A 66 -13.83 19.97 -6.46
C SER A 66 -12.39 19.82 -6.99
N ALA A 67 -11.86 20.87 -7.62
CA ALA A 67 -10.45 20.89 -8.02
C ALA A 67 -9.53 20.86 -6.80
N GLU A 68 -9.94 21.50 -5.69
CA GLU A 68 -9.23 21.48 -4.42
C GLU A 68 -9.19 20.08 -3.81
N ASP A 69 -10.32 19.38 -3.75
CA ASP A 69 -10.38 18.01 -3.24
C ASP A 69 -9.49 17.06 -4.07
N THR A 70 -9.53 17.22 -5.39
CA THR A 70 -8.68 16.43 -6.31
C THR A 70 -7.20 16.67 -6.04
N ALA A 71 -6.80 17.92 -5.80
CA ALA A 71 -5.42 18.26 -5.48
C ALA A 71 -4.97 17.66 -4.13
N VAL A 72 -5.86 17.66 -3.12
CA VAL A 72 -5.59 17.02 -1.82
C VAL A 72 -5.39 15.52 -1.96
N ILE A 73 -6.28 14.86 -2.71
CA ILE A 73 -6.20 13.41 -2.95
C ILE A 73 -4.89 13.06 -3.68
N GLU A 74 -4.47 13.87 -4.64
CA GLU A 74 -3.21 13.67 -5.35
C GLU A 74 -1.99 13.84 -4.42
N GLN A 75 -1.98 14.86 -3.56
CA GLN A 75 -0.93 15.03 -2.55
C GLN A 75 -0.87 13.85 -1.57
N LEU A 76 -2.02 13.33 -1.15
CA LEU A 76 -2.09 12.12 -0.33
C LEU A 76 -1.49 10.93 -1.07
N ARG A 77 -1.88 10.72 -2.34
CA ARG A 77 -1.34 9.65 -3.18
C ARG A 77 0.17 9.73 -3.34
N GLU A 78 0.71 10.91 -3.59
CA GLU A 78 2.16 11.14 -3.66
C GLU A 78 2.85 10.82 -2.34
N SER A 79 2.28 11.25 -1.21
CA SER A 79 2.79 10.93 0.12
C SER A 79 2.82 9.43 0.38
N PHE A 80 1.76 8.70 0.03
CA PHE A 80 1.72 7.24 0.16
C PHE A 80 2.75 6.55 -0.74
N ASN A 81 2.94 7.02 -1.97
CA ASN A 81 3.90 6.45 -2.92
C ASN A 81 5.36 6.58 -2.46
N GLN A 82 5.68 7.58 -1.64
CA GLN A 82 7.02 7.72 -1.05
C GLN A 82 7.38 6.57 -0.10
N PHE A 83 6.37 5.93 0.52
CA PHE A 83 6.57 4.85 1.48
C PHE A 83 6.43 3.45 0.86
N SER A 84 5.76 3.33 -0.27
CA SER A 84 5.54 2.06 -0.97
C SER A 84 6.24 2.08 -2.32
N VAL A 85 7.57 1.96 -2.31
CA VAL A 85 8.40 2.00 -3.53
C VAL A 85 8.06 0.85 -4.48
N VAL A 86 7.73 -0.32 -3.91
CA VAL A 86 7.18 -1.45 -4.67
C VAL A 86 5.69 -1.57 -4.36
N PRO A 87 4.79 -1.33 -5.33
CA PRO A 87 3.35 -1.27 -5.10
C PRO A 87 2.71 -2.67 -5.00
N CYS A 88 3.30 -3.53 -4.16
CA CYS A 88 2.79 -4.88 -3.92
C CYS A 88 1.60 -4.84 -2.95
N THR A 89 0.47 -5.43 -3.36
CA THR A 89 -0.76 -5.50 -2.55
C THR A 89 -0.81 -6.71 -1.62
N GLY A 90 0.20 -7.58 -1.64
CA GLY A 90 0.23 -8.78 -0.79
C GLY A 90 -0.78 -9.87 -1.19
N CYS A 91 -1.30 -9.89 -2.42
CA CYS A 91 -2.32 -10.84 -2.87
C CYS A 91 -1.84 -12.31 -2.94
N ASN A 92 -0.55 -12.57 -2.88
CA ASN A 92 0.12 -13.87 -2.88
C ASN A 92 -0.01 -14.71 -4.16
N TYR A 93 -0.68 -14.27 -5.23
CA TYR A 93 -0.84 -15.06 -6.46
C TYR A 93 0.51 -15.53 -7.03
N CYS A 94 1.53 -14.66 -7.01
CA CYS A 94 2.87 -14.95 -7.52
C CYS A 94 3.61 -16.07 -6.76
N VAL A 95 3.25 -16.34 -5.50
CA VAL A 95 3.94 -17.33 -4.65
C VAL A 95 3.70 -18.76 -5.16
N GLU A 96 2.49 -19.06 -5.61
CA GLU A 96 2.13 -20.39 -6.13
C GLU A 96 2.86 -20.70 -7.44
N TYR A 97 3.11 -19.68 -8.26
CA TYR A 97 3.78 -19.78 -9.56
C TYR A 97 5.31 -19.71 -9.49
N CYS A 98 5.86 -19.41 -8.32
CA CYS A 98 7.31 -19.36 -8.15
C CYS A 98 7.88 -20.78 -8.02
N PRO A 99 8.76 -21.25 -8.97
CA PRO A 99 9.36 -22.57 -8.89
C PRO A 99 10.26 -22.72 -7.67
N GLU A 100 10.89 -21.61 -7.22
CA GLU A 100 11.76 -21.57 -6.07
C GLU A 100 11.01 -21.35 -4.74
N LYS A 101 9.67 -21.21 -4.76
CA LYS A 101 8.84 -20.98 -3.58
C LYS A 101 9.24 -19.76 -2.75
N ILE A 102 9.65 -18.70 -3.45
CA ILE A 102 9.97 -17.41 -2.82
C ILE A 102 8.69 -16.77 -2.33
N VAL A 103 8.68 -16.31 -1.10
CA VAL A 103 7.56 -15.55 -0.52
C VAL A 103 7.66 -14.08 -0.94
N ILE A 104 7.43 -13.84 -2.24
CA ILE A 104 7.64 -12.57 -2.93
C ILE A 104 7.03 -11.37 -2.18
N PRO A 105 5.77 -11.38 -1.72
CA PRO A 105 5.20 -10.25 -0.99
C PRO A 105 5.93 -9.90 0.30
N TYR A 106 6.44 -10.89 1.03
CA TYR A 106 7.22 -10.65 2.25
C TYR A 106 8.56 -9.99 1.95
N ASN A 107 9.21 -10.39 0.85
CA ASN A 107 10.44 -9.75 0.38
C ASN A 107 10.19 -8.27 0.00
N PHE A 108 9.07 -7.96 -0.65
CA PHE A 108 8.68 -6.59 -0.94
C PHE A 108 8.32 -5.80 0.32
N THR A 109 7.69 -6.45 1.30
CA THR A 109 7.44 -5.82 2.61
C THR A 109 8.76 -5.43 3.27
N ALA A 110 9.74 -6.32 3.33
CA ALA A 110 11.06 -6.03 3.88
C ALA A 110 11.70 -4.82 3.19
N TYR A 111 11.64 -4.78 1.86
CA TYR A 111 12.19 -3.66 1.08
C TYR A 111 11.47 -2.34 1.36
N ASN A 112 10.14 -2.34 1.38
CA ASN A 112 9.34 -1.16 1.64
C ASN A 112 9.49 -0.64 3.08
N MET A 113 9.77 -1.51 4.06
CA MET A 113 10.01 -1.14 5.45
C MET A 113 11.15 -0.14 5.61
N ARG A 114 12.18 -0.20 4.77
CA ARG A 114 13.27 0.79 4.75
C ARG A 114 12.75 2.21 4.59
N PHE A 115 11.79 2.41 3.69
CA PHE A 115 11.22 3.73 3.40
C PHE A 115 10.14 4.11 4.41
N LEU A 116 9.28 3.15 4.75
CA LEU A 116 8.18 3.36 5.69
C LEU A 116 8.68 3.77 7.09
N TYR A 117 9.83 3.24 7.50
CA TYR A 117 10.37 3.46 8.84
C TYR A 117 11.67 4.26 8.85
N ASP A 118 12.19 4.62 7.67
CA ASP A 118 13.51 5.22 7.51
C ASP A 118 14.58 4.46 8.32
N ASN A 119 14.49 3.13 8.28
CA ASN A 119 15.33 2.26 9.10
C ASN A 119 15.79 1.03 8.32
N MET A 120 17.05 1.05 7.90
CA MET A 120 17.67 -0.02 7.14
C MET A 120 17.88 -1.28 7.98
N ASP A 121 18.27 -1.13 9.24
CA ASP A 121 18.56 -2.28 10.11
C ASP A 121 17.30 -3.09 10.38
N MET A 122 16.18 -2.42 10.62
CA MET A 122 14.88 -3.07 10.76
C MET A 122 14.47 -3.82 9.47
N ALA A 123 14.72 -3.23 8.30
CA ALA A 123 14.41 -3.87 7.03
C ALA A 123 15.27 -5.12 6.79
N ARG A 124 16.56 -5.05 7.12
CA ARG A 124 17.50 -6.19 7.06
C ARG A 124 17.11 -7.28 8.04
N GLU A 125 16.86 -6.93 9.30
CA GLU A 125 16.41 -7.90 10.31
C GLU A 125 15.14 -8.62 9.86
N TYR A 126 14.16 -7.87 9.34
CA TYR A 126 12.93 -8.48 8.82
C TYR A 126 13.21 -9.43 7.65
N TYR A 127 14.06 -9.02 6.70
CA TYR A 127 14.44 -9.84 5.55
C TYR A 127 15.18 -11.11 5.95
N GLN A 128 16.16 -11.00 6.84
CA GLN A 128 17.06 -12.11 7.22
C GLN A 128 16.45 -13.04 8.25
N VAL A 129 15.60 -12.55 9.16
CA VAL A 129 15.07 -13.32 10.28
C VAL A 129 13.60 -13.66 10.13
N GLU A 130 12.76 -12.70 9.68
CA GLU A 130 11.32 -12.95 9.62
C GLU A 130 10.89 -13.59 8.29
N VAL A 131 11.39 -13.12 7.15
CA VAL A 131 11.01 -13.67 5.83
C VAL A 131 11.26 -15.17 5.73
N PRO A 132 12.41 -15.73 6.19
CA PRO A 132 12.68 -17.18 6.15
C PRO A 132 11.70 -18.05 6.92
N LYS A 133 10.98 -17.49 7.88
CA LYS A 133 9.94 -18.23 8.64
C LYS A 133 8.71 -18.56 7.78
N PHE A 134 8.49 -17.80 6.70
CA PHE A 134 7.36 -17.96 5.80
C PHE A 134 7.72 -18.68 4.49
N GLY A 135 9.01 -18.67 4.11
CA GLY A 135 9.51 -19.32 2.91
C GLY A 135 10.84 -18.75 2.44
N ARG A 136 11.17 -18.95 1.16
CA ARG A 136 12.48 -18.53 0.63
C ARG A 136 12.55 -17.02 0.41
N THR A 137 13.74 -16.49 0.60
CA THR A 137 14.08 -15.08 0.34
C THR A 137 14.38 -14.82 -1.14
N ALA A 138 14.57 -13.55 -1.47
CA ALA A 138 14.90 -13.09 -2.82
C ALA A 138 16.23 -13.66 -3.37
N GLU A 139 17.17 -14.05 -2.51
CA GLU A 139 18.42 -14.74 -2.83
C GLU A 139 18.21 -15.93 -3.77
N ASN A 140 17.13 -16.67 -3.58
CA ASN A 140 16.82 -17.87 -4.36
C ASN A 140 16.22 -17.57 -5.74
N CYS A 141 16.14 -16.31 -6.17
CA CYS A 141 15.48 -15.93 -7.41
C CYS A 141 16.32 -16.29 -8.64
N THR A 142 15.75 -17.12 -9.51
CA THR A 142 16.35 -17.49 -10.81
C THR A 142 15.97 -16.54 -11.95
N SER A 143 15.23 -15.46 -11.66
CA SER A 143 14.75 -14.48 -12.65
C SER A 143 13.94 -15.08 -13.80
N CYS A 144 13.21 -16.16 -13.58
CA CYS A 144 12.46 -16.88 -14.61
C CYS A 144 11.21 -16.14 -15.14
N GLY A 145 10.72 -15.11 -14.44
CA GLY A 145 9.59 -14.28 -14.86
C GLY A 145 8.19 -14.86 -14.61
N SER A 146 8.03 -16.13 -14.25
CA SER A 146 6.72 -16.79 -14.09
C SER A 146 5.77 -16.09 -13.12
N CYS A 147 6.31 -15.38 -12.11
CA CYS A 147 5.54 -14.62 -11.13
C CYS A 147 5.00 -13.28 -11.68
N GLU A 148 5.59 -12.75 -12.75
CA GLU A 148 5.20 -11.46 -13.35
C GLU A 148 3.96 -11.61 -14.21
N GLU A 149 3.81 -12.74 -14.92
CA GLU A 149 2.66 -13.03 -15.78
C GLU A 149 1.34 -13.02 -15.00
N ILE A 150 1.37 -13.43 -13.72
CA ILE A 150 0.18 -13.51 -12.87
C ILE A 150 0.02 -12.29 -11.96
N CYS A 151 0.97 -11.35 -11.96
CA CYS A 151 0.92 -10.20 -11.06
C CYS A 151 -0.12 -9.18 -11.52
N PRO A 152 -1.22 -8.94 -10.75
CA PRO A 152 -2.25 -7.98 -11.15
C PRO A 152 -1.76 -6.52 -11.08
N GLN A 153 -0.63 -6.27 -10.42
CA GLN A 153 0.02 -4.95 -10.34
C GLN A 153 1.11 -4.77 -11.41
N HIS A 154 1.34 -5.77 -12.28
CA HIS A 154 2.36 -5.75 -13.33
C HIS A 154 3.76 -5.36 -12.83
N ILE A 155 4.11 -5.80 -11.61
CA ILE A 155 5.42 -5.53 -11.01
C ILE A 155 6.47 -6.38 -11.72
N ALA A 156 7.58 -5.77 -12.16
CA ALA A 156 8.74 -6.45 -12.71
C ALA A 156 9.52 -7.20 -11.58
N ILE A 157 8.94 -8.26 -11.07
CA ILE A 157 9.36 -8.98 -9.85
C ILE A 157 10.79 -9.52 -10.01
N SER A 158 11.11 -10.12 -11.16
CA SER A 158 12.43 -10.68 -11.46
C SER A 158 13.55 -9.64 -11.42
N SER A 159 13.22 -8.37 -11.72
CA SER A 159 14.15 -7.25 -11.64
C SER A 159 14.32 -6.72 -10.22
N TRP A 160 13.32 -6.93 -9.37
CA TRP A 160 13.34 -6.48 -7.98
C TRP A 160 14.05 -7.45 -7.04
N MET A 161 13.88 -8.76 -7.22
CA MET A 161 14.44 -9.75 -6.31
C MET A 161 15.96 -9.61 -6.12
N PRO A 162 16.77 -9.51 -7.19
CA PRO A 162 18.22 -9.32 -7.02
C PRO A 162 18.59 -8.01 -6.30
N LYS A 163 17.81 -6.94 -6.50
CA LYS A 163 18.05 -5.66 -5.83
C LYS A 163 17.75 -5.73 -4.35
N ILE A 164 16.70 -6.45 -3.98
CA ILE A 164 16.31 -6.65 -2.58
C ILE A 164 17.39 -7.45 -1.86
N ASP A 165 17.82 -8.54 -2.46
CA ASP A 165 18.85 -9.39 -1.91
C ASP A 165 20.19 -8.66 -1.75
N MET A 166 20.63 -7.94 -2.77
CA MET A 166 21.85 -7.12 -2.72
C MET A 166 21.80 -6.05 -1.60
N LEU A 167 20.61 -5.52 -1.28
CA LEU A 167 20.45 -4.46 -0.29
C LEU A 167 20.26 -4.98 1.13
N LEU A 168 19.51 -6.08 1.28
CA LEU A 168 19.04 -6.59 2.57
C LEU A 168 19.64 -7.94 2.94
N GLY A 169 20.28 -8.66 2.00
CA GLY A 169 20.98 -9.90 2.22
C GLY A 169 22.21 -9.74 3.10
N GLU A 170 22.83 -10.86 3.46
CA GLU A 170 24.13 -10.88 4.13
C GLU A 170 25.26 -10.64 3.11
N ASP A 171 26.32 -9.92 3.54
CA ASP A 171 27.54 -9.71 2.77
C ASP A 171 28.39 -10.99 2.68
#